data_d282c8620cabea16adcb06c0aef0382f
#
_entry.id   d282c8620cabea16adcb06c0aef0382f
#
_cell.length_a   1.000
_cell.length_b   1.000
_cell.length_c   1.000
_cell.angle_alpha   90.00
_cell.angle_beta   90.00
_cell.angle_gamma   90.00
#
_symmetry.space_group_name_H-M   'P 1'
#
loop_
_entity.id
_entity.type
_entity.pdbx_description
1 polymer ?
#
loop_
_entity_poly.entity_id
_entity_poly.type
_entity_poly.pdbx_seq_one_letter_code
_entity_poly.pdbx_strand_id
1 'polypeptide(L)'
;MRLTPRRRSDGDAPSRGPVAAYAGILDGRHLWLTLESGGTAELHGNGQVVPLGQATDLLGLLPDAEATYDLLVDGRPVWGPPRPADDPTRVPVSPDGLTQLSLERSEAGHLRVSRRPVPPTALLDAIELRDGDAHLTLLPPGDLEPGTHLVLLDADDEVLDQLPVTAHDGRVEALLGVADLPAGHFGVVRLALGTEQSWLRIRRRASDLSDPHRAVLLPELHDPGADAGDDADEDVPRARFRWNPDSHLVLRVLDPDEHRGPPATVTPMAGRA
;
A
#
# COMPACT_ATOMS: atom_id res chain seq x y z
N MET A 1 -61.20 37.22 0.37
CA MET A 1 -60.48 36.70 -0.79
C MET A 1 -59.28 35.88 -0.24
N ARG A 2 -59.40 34.55 -0.17
CA ARG A 2 -58.33 33.66 0.37
C ARG A 2 -57.50 33.20 -0.80
N LEU A 3 -56.21 33.55 -0.83
CA LEU A 3 -55.24 33.09 -1.78
C LEU A 3 -54.79 31.69 -1.35
N THR A 4 -55.18 30.68 -2.08
CA THR A 4 -54.67 29.31 -1.96
C THR A 4 -53.27 29.24 -2.55
N PRO A 5 -52.24 28.77 -1.81
CA PRO A 5 -50.92 28.61 -2.37
C PRO A 5 -50.94 27.50 -3.43
N ARG A 6 -50.61 27.87 -4.66
CA ARG A 6 -50.36 26.95 -5.75
C ARG A 6 -49.25 25.99 -5.33
N ARG A 7 -49.57 24.68 -5.10
CA ARG A 7 -48.55 23.63 -5.06
C ARG A 7 -47.76 23.72 -6.35
N ARG A 8 -46.48 24.12 -6.22
CA ARG A 8 -45.51 23.81 -7.27
C ARG A 8 -45.51 22.31 -7.44
N SER A 9 -45.90 21.84 -8.62
CA SER A 9 -45.59 20.52 -9.08
C SER A 9 -44.09 20.33 -8.95
N ASP A 10 -43.65 19.35 -8.14
CA ASP A 10 -42.28 18.85 -8.14
C ASP A 10 -41.99 18.44 -9.59
N GLY A 11 -41.40 19.39 -10.33
CA GLY A 11 -40.83 19.09 -11.64
C GLY A 11 -39.84 17.97 -11.47
N ASP A 12 -39.96 16.96 -12.28
CA ASP A 12 -39.03 15.84 -12.44
C ASP A 12 -37.59 16.31 -12.21
N ALA A 13 -37.10 16.15 -10.99
CA ALA A 13 -35.68 16.13 -10.78
C ALA A 13 -35.16 14.96 -11.65
N PRO A 14 -34.18 15.20 -12.53
CA PRO A 14 -33.65 14.17 -13.38
C PRO A 14 -33.31 12.97 -12.47
N SER A 15 -33.94 11.83 -12.71
CA SER A 15 -33.78 10.65 -11.89
C SER A 15 -32.28 10.35 -11.86
N ARG A 16 -31.64 10.59 -10.73
CA ARG A 16 -30.25 10.19 -10.52
C ARG A 16 -30.13 8.73 -10.93
N GLY A 17 -29.12 8.40 -11.74
CA GLY A 17 -28.84 7.03 -12.10
C GLY A 17 -28.69 6.13 -10.87
N PRO A 18 -28.49 4.84 -11.06
CA PRO A 18 -28.26 3.90 -9.96
C PRO A 18 -27.08 4.36 -9.09
N VAL A 19 -27.21 4.17 -7.78
CA VAL A 19 -26.21 4.57 -6.79
C VAL A 19 -25.67 3.33 -6.11
N ALA A 20 -24.35 3.24 -5.98
CA ALA A 20 -23.72 2.22 -5.14
C ALA A 20 -23.79 2.67 -3.67
N ALA A 21 -24.38 1.83 -2.81
CA ALA A 21 -24.29 2.00 -1.37
C ALA A 21 -22.85 1.71 -0.89
N TYR A 22 -22.20 0.74 -1.53
CA TYR A 22 -20.79 0.42 -1.34
C TYR A 22 -20.17 -0.03 -2.67
N ALA A 23 -18.94 0.39 -2.91
CA ALA A 23 -18.10 -0.12 -3.99
C ALA A 23 -16.63 0.01 -3.59
N GLY A 24 -15.84 -1.07 -3.73
CA GLY A 24 -14.44 -1.09 -3.37
C GLY A 24 -13.67 -2.30 -3.88
N ILE A 25 -12.37 -2.12 -4.07
CA ILE A 25 -11.41 -3.18 -4.38
C ILE A 25 -10.37 -3.16 -3.26
N LEU A 26 -10.54 -4.03 -2.23
CA LEU A 26 -9.74 -3.97 -1.01
C LEU A 26 -8.52 -4.90 -1.04
N ASP A 27 -8.62 -6.00 -1.78
CA ASP A 27 -7.59 -7.05 -1.87
C ASP A 27 -6.80 -7.00 -3.19
N GLY A 28 -7.00 -5.96 -4.00
CA GLY A 28 -6.38 -5.82 -5.31
C GLY A 28 -6.88 -6.81 -6.36
N ARG A 29 -7.93 -7.58 -6.06
CA ARG A 29 -8.45 -8.64 -6.92
C ARG A 29 -9.96 -8.58 -7.12
N HIS A 30 -10.73 -8.46 -6.03
CA HIS A 30 -12.17 -8.55 -6.08
C HIS A 30 -12.83 -7.17 -6.01
N LEU A 31 -13.77 -6.90 -6.90
CA LEU A 31 -14.71 -5.79 -6.78
C LEU A 31 -15.87 -6.22 -5.88
N TRP A 32 -16.02 -5.52 -4.77
CA TRP A 32 -17.17 -5.63 -3.87
C TRP A 32 -18.15 -4.51 -4.22
N LEU A 33 -19.38 -4.88 -4.56
CA LEU A 33 -20.41 -3.94 -4.98
C LEU A 33 -21.74 -4.22 -4.26
N THR A 34 -22.32 -3.17 -3.68
CA THR A 34 -23.68 -3.18 -3.14
C THR A 34 -24.43 -1.98 -3.70
N LEU A 35 -25.57 -2.21 -4.32
CA LEU A 35 -26.44 -1.17 -4.91
C LEU A 35 -27.55 -0.77 -3.94
N GLU A 36 -27.93 0.52 -3.93
CA GLU A 36 -29.08 0.99 -3.15
C GLU A 36 -30.41 0.44 -3.69
N SER A 37 -30.49 0.33 -5.01
CA SER A 37 -31.69 -0.11 -5.71
C SER A 37 -31.39 -1.33 -6.55
N GLY A 38 -31.42 -2.49 -6.22
CA GLY A 38 -31.22 -3.69 -7.06
C GLY A 38 -30.92 -3.43 -8.56
N GLY A 39 -30.72 -4.44 -9.34
CA GLY A 39 -30.42 -4.33 -10.77
C GLY A 39 -29.22 -5.21 -11.16
N THR A 40 -29.01 -5.40 -12.45
CA THR A 40 -27.87 -6.17 -12.99
C THR A 40 -26.72 -5.25 -13.26
N ALA A 41 -25.61 -5.49 -12.52
CA ALA A 41 -24.38 -4.70 -12.66
C ALA A 41 -23.44 -5.34 -13.69
N GLU A 42 -22.78 -4.52 -14.48
CA GLU A 42 -21.86 -4.91 -15.52
C GLU A 42 -20.71 -3.91 -15.65
N LEU A 43 -19.52 -4.37 -16.05
CA LEU A 43 -18.43 -3.52 -16.52
C LEU A 43 -18.42 -3.51 -18.05
N HIS A 44 -18.38 -2.31 -18.60
CA HIS A 44 -18.31 -2.10 -20.05
C HIS A 44 -17.02 -1.37 -20.40
N GLY A 45 -16.20 -1.96 -21.23
CA GLY A 45 -14.94 -1.37 -21.69
C GLY A 45 -14.17 -2.28 -22.61
N ASN A 46 -13.27 -1.72 -23.40
CA ASN A 46 -12.39 -2.45 -24.30
C ASN A 46 -13.14 -3.48 -25.23
N GLY A 47 -14.36 -3.15 -25.64
CA GLY A 47 -15.21 -4.04 -26.44
C GLY A 47 -15.78 -5.25 -25.68
N GLN A 48 -15.67 -5.28 -24.37
CA GLN A 48 -16.18 -6.35 -23.51
C GLN A 48 -17.29 -5.88 -22.58
N VAL A 49 -18.15 -6.82 -22.20
CA VAL A 49 -19.14 -6.68 -21.14
C VAL A 49 -18.91 -7.79 -20.12
N VAL A 50 -18.64 -7.42 -18.90
CA VAL A 50 -18.36 -8.36 -17.81
C VAL A 50 -19.45 -8.25 -16.76
N PRO A 51 -20.29 -9.31 -16.56
CA PRO A 51 -21.33 -9.31 -15.54
C PRO A 51 -20.70 -9.33 -14.15
N LEU A 52 -21.31 -8.60 -13.21
CA LEU A 52 -20.84 -8.48 -11.85
C LEU A 52 -21.80 -9.14 -10.86
N GLY A 53 -21.21 -9.83 -9.87
CA GLY A 53 -21.88 -10.25 -8.66
C GLY A 53 -21.60 -9.31 -7.48
N GLN A 54 -21.96 -9.75 -6.27
CA GLN A 54 -21.68 -8.99 -5.05
C GLN A 54 -20.17 -8.89 -4.76
N ALA A 55 -19.41 -9.95 -5.09
CA ALA A 55 -17.97 -10.01 -5.07
C ALA A 55 -17.50 -10.66 -6.37
N THR A 56 -16.76 -9.93 -7.19
CA THR A 56 -16.35 -10.37 -8.53
C THR A 56 -14.84 -10.37 -8.64
N ASP A 57 -14.25 -11.52 -9.00
CA ASP A 57 -12.83 -11.67 -9.29
C ASP A 57 -12.48 -10.98 -10.61
N LEU A 58 -11.97 -9.77 -10.54
CA LEU A 58 -11.62 -8.99 -11.74
C LEU A 58 -10.32 -9.45 -12.39
N LEU A 59 -9.38 -10.02 -11.66
CA LEU A 59 -8.12 -10.51 -12.24
C LEU A 59 -8.35 -11.65 -13.24
N GLY A 60 -9.29 -12.55 -12.91
CA GLY A 60 -9.62 -13.67 -13.77
C GLY A 60 -10.54 -13.31 -14.95
N LEU A 61 -11.25 -12.19 -14.88
CA LEU A 61 -12.26 -11.80 -15.87
C LEU A 61 -11.79 -10.73 -16.83
N LEU A 62 -10.93 -9.80 -16.40
CA LEU A 62 -10.42 -8.72 -17.24
C LEU A 62 -9.14 -9.15 -17.94
N PRO A 63 -8.94 -8.81 -19.24
CA PRO A 63 -7.73 -9.14 -19.97
C PRO A 63 -6.50 -8.45 -19.37
N ASP A 64 -5.34 -9.02 -19.62
CA ASP A 64 -4.04 -8.60 -19.09
C ASP A 64 -3.48 -7.39 -19.86
N ALA A 65 -4.25 -6.30 -19.86
CA ALA A 65 -3.90 -5.07 -20.56
C ALA A 65 -4.35 -3.85 -19.73
N GLU A 66 -3.71 -2.72 -19.97
CA GLU A 66 -4.19 -1.44 -19.43
C GLU A 66 -5.55 -1.10 -20.06
N ALA A 67 -6.55 -0.93 -19.21
CA ALA A 67 -7.92 -0.66 -19.65
C ALA A 67 -8.74 0.03 -18.56
N THR A 68 -9.78 0.76 -19.02
CA THR A 68 -10.78 1.36 -18.14
C THR A 68 -12.16 0.87 -18.55
N TYR A 69 -12.96 0.51 -17.55
CA TYR A 69 -14.30 -0.03 -17.71
C TYR A 69 -15.30 0.85 -16.96
N ASP A 70 -16.38 1.25 -17.61
CA ASP A 70 -17.49 1.95 -16.98
C ASP A 70 -18.35 0.92 -16.21
N LEU A 71 -18.71 1.27 -14.97
CA LEU A 71 -19.64 0.49 -14.17
C LEU A 71 -21.09 0.88 -14.49
N LEU A 72 -21.85 -0.04 -15.00
CA LEU A 72 -23.26 0.18 -15.38
C LEU A 72 -24.18 -0.72 -14.56
N VAL A 73 -25.40 -0.27 -14.33
CA VAL A 73 -26.52 -1.06 -13.81
C VAL A 73 -27.70 -0.87 -14.75
N ASP A 74 -28.19 -1.95 -15.31
CA ASP A 74 -29.26 -1.96 -16.33
C ASP A 74 -28.97 -0.93 -17.45
N GLY A 75 -27.71 -0.90 -17.92
CA GLY A 75 -27.21 -0.02 -18.96
C GLY A 75 -27.01 1.45 -18.58
N ARG A 76 -27.17 1.81 -17.31
CA ARG A 76 -27.03 3.19 -16.81
C ARG A 76 -25.79 3.33 -15.93
N PRO A 77 -24.97 4.39 -16.10
CA PRO A 77 -23.79 4.63 -15.28
C PRO A 77 -24.11 4.72 -13.79
N VAL A 78 -23.29 4.09 -12.96
CA VAL A 78 -23.45 4.03 -11.49
C VAL A 78 -22.76 5.19 -10.82
N TRP A 79 -23.47 5.88 -9.96
CA TRP A 79 -22.90 6.90 -9.09
C TRP A 79 -22.21 6.26 -7.88
N GLY A 80 -21.01 6.76 -7.56
CA GLY A 80 -20.29 6.32 -6.37
C GLY A 80 -20.84 6.96 -5.08
N PRO A 81 -20.71 6.30 -3.93
CA PRO A 81 -21.01 6.91 -2.64
C PRO A 81 -20.09 8.14 -2.42
N PRO A 82 -20.52 9.15 -1.65
CA PRO A 82 -19.65 10.28 -1.29
C PRO A 82 -18.34 9.75 -0.68
N ARG A 83 -17.20 10.24 -1.15
CA ARG A 83 -15.90 9.96 -0.53
C ARG A 83 -15.52 11.10 0.39
N PRO A 84 -14.92 10.81 1.56
CA PRO A 84 -14.22 11.83 2.33
C PRO A 84 -13.14 12.51 1.46
N ALA A 85 -12.89 13.79 1.71
CA ALA A 85 -11.84 14.52 1.00
C ALA A 85 -10.45 13.88 1.22
N ASP A 86 -10.27 13.29 2.41
CA ASP A 86 -9.04 12.62 2.84
C ASP A 86 -9.31 11.10 2.92
N ASP A 87 -9.42 10.44 1.76
CA ASP A 87 -9.56 8.97 1.74
C ASP A 87 -8.23 8.33 2.17
N PRO A 88 -8.17 7.67 3.34
CA PRO A 88 -6.94 7.07 3.85
C PRO A 88 -6.57 5.78 3.11
N THR A 89 -7.38 5.33 2.15
CA THR A 89 -7.15 4.07 1.46
C THR A 89 -6.33 4.27 0.20
N ARG A 90 -5.30 3.45 0.03
CA ARG A 90 -4.60 3.29 -1.24
C ARG A 90 -5.23 2.18 -2.04
N VAL A 91 -5.04 2.28 -3.35
CA VAL A 91 -5.40 1.21 -4.26
C VAL A 91 -4.40 0.06 -4.10
N PRO A 92 -4.81 -1.11 -3.62
CA PRO A 92 -3.91 -2.23 -3.44
C PRO A 92 -3.41 -2.76 -4.79
N VAL A 93 -2.22 -3.34 -4.79
CA VAL A 93 -1.73 -4.16 -5.89
C VAL A 93 -2.34 -5.55 -5.77
N SER A 94 -2.55 -6.22 -6.90
CA SER A 94 -3.02 -7.61 -6.94
C SER A 94 -2.12 -8.56 -6.15
N PRO A 95 -2.64 -9.72 -5.71
CA PRO A 95 -1.85 -10.69 -4.96
C PRO A 95 -0.61 -11.21 -5.68
N ASP A 96 -0.57 -11.17 -7.02
CA ASP A 96 0.58 -11.54 -7.84
C ASP A 96 1.63 -10.41 -7.97
N GLY A 97 1.33 -9.20 -7.47
CA GLY A 97 2.22 -8.06 -7.54
C GLY A 97 2.33 -7.38 -8.91
N LEU A 98 1.61 -7.85 -9.92
CA LEU A 98 1.79 -7.43 -11.32
C LEU A 98 0.73 -6.47 -11.83
N THR A 99 -0.40 -6.36 -11.13
CA THR A 99 -1.56 -5.61 -11.59
C THR A 99 -2.07 -4.68 -10.50
N GLN A 100 -2.51 -3.50 -10.88
CA GLN A 100 -3.27 -2.60 -10.02
C GLN A 100 -4.68 -2.44 -10.58
N LEU A 101 -5.67 -2.79 -9.76
CA LEU A 101 -7.08 -2.55 -10.02
C LEU A 101 -7.54 -1.40 -9.14
N SER A 102 -8.08 -0.35 -9.74
CA SER A 102 -8.59 0.81 -9.01
C SER A 102 -10.05 1.08 -9.33
N LEU A 103 -10.79 1.52 -8.31
CA LEU A 103 -12.13 2.05 -8.49
C LEU A 103 -12.04 3.57 -8.50
N GLU A 104 -12.29 4.15 -9.65
CA GLU A 104 -12.14 5.59 -9.92
C GLU A 104 -13.52 6.23 -10.15
N ARG A 105 -13.52 7.56 -10.20
CA ARG A 105 -14.70 8.32 -10.63
C ARG A 105 -14.37 9.10 -11.90
N SER A 106 -15.29 9.06 -12.85
CA SER A 106 -15.24 9.96 -13.98
C SER A 106 -15.49 11.42 -13.53
N GLU A 107 -15.20 12.37 -14.39
CA GLU A 107 -15.53 13.79 -14.16
C GLU A 107 -17.03 14.00 -13.85
N ALA A 108 -17.90 13.17 -14.42
CA ALA A 108 -19.32 13.19 -14.15
C ALA A 108 -19.71 12.54 -12.80
N GLY A 109 -18.76 11.96 -12.07
CA GLY A 109 -18.98 11.29 -10.78
C GLY A 109 -19.39 9.81 -10.86
N HIS A 110 -19.39 9.21 -12.05
CA HIS A 110 -19.72 7.81 -12.25
C HIS A 110 -18.52 6.90 -11.91
N LEU A 111 -18.81 5.71 -11.41
CA LEU A 111 -17.80 4.72 -11.07
C LEU A 111 -17.20 4.06 -12.32
N ARG A 112 -15.89 3.87 -12.27
CA ARG A 112 -15.08 3.18 -13.28
C ARG A 112 -14.10 2.24 -12.59
N VAL A 113 -13.80 1.14 -13.23
CA VAL A 113 -12.69 0.26 -12.85
C VAL A 113 -11.55 0.49 -13.84
N SER A 114 -10.37 0.85 -13.33
CA SER A 114 -9.13 0.88 -14.09
C SER A 114 -8.30 -0.35 -13.78
N ARG A 115 -7.73 -0.97 -14.80
CA ARG A 115 -6.69 -1.99 -14.71
C ARG A 115 -5.40 -1.43 -15.29
N ARG A 116 -4.31 -1.52 -14.53
CA ARG A 116 -2.97 -1.09 -14.98
C ARG A 116 -1.94 -2.15 -14.65
N PRO A 117 -1.01 -2.46 -15.53
CA PRO A 117 0.17 -3.20 -15.16
C PRO A 117 1.02 -2.36 -14.20
N VAL A 118 1.65 -3.00 -13.25
CA VAL A 118 2.63 -2.37 -12.36
C VAL A 118 3.98 -3.04 -12.55
N PRO A 119 5.08 -2.32 -12.35
CA PRO A 119 6.39 -2.95 -12.34
C PRO A 119 6.42 -4.10 -11.34
N PRO A 120 7.04 -5.24 -11.67
CA PRO A 120 7.17 -6.36 -10.75
C PRO A 120 7.72 -5.89 -9.41
N THR A 121 7.15 -6.39 -8.32
CA THR A 121 7.58 -6.09 -6.95
C THR A 121 7.55 -7.36 -6.13
N ALA A 122 8.52 -7.52 -5.22
CA ALA A 122 8.42 -8.52 -4.17
C ALA A 122 7.45 -8.03 -3.08
N LEU A 123 6.68 -8.92 -2.47
CA LEU A 123 5.76 -8.55 -1.40
C LEU A 123 6.33 -8.97 -0.06
N LEU A 124 6.32 -8.08 0.92
CA LEU A 124 6.64 -8.44 2.30
C LEU A 124 5.46 -9.19 2.91
N ASP A 125 5.66 -10.48 3.22
CA ASP A 125 4.69 -11.33 3.92
C ASP A 125 4.82 -11.19 5.43
N ALA A 126 6.05 -11.25 5.96
CA ALA A 126 6.33 -11.08 7.38
C ALA A 126 7.69 -10.39 7.61
N ILE A 127 7.81 -9.75 8.77
CA ILE A 127 9.06 -9.28 9.33
C ILE A 127 9.03 -9.51 10.84
N GLU A 128 10.01 -10.27 11.36
CA GLU A 128 10.09 -10.67 12.76
C GLU A 128 11.49 -10.40 13.28
N LEU A 129 11.61 -9.95 14.53
CA LEU A 129 12.89 -9.90 15.22
C LEU A 129 13.15 -11.23 15.94
N ARG A 130 14.33 -11.79 15.72
CA ARG A 130 14.82 -12.97 16.43
C ARG A 130 16.31 -12.76 16.75
N ASP A 131 16.65 -12.86 18.01
CA ASP A 131 18.04 -12.71 18.48
C ASP A 131 18.72 -11.38 18.05
N GLY A 132 17.92 -10.30 17.88
CA GLY A 132 18.39 -8.99 17.46
C GLY A 132 18.39 -8.76 15.96
N ASP A 133 18.21 -9.80 15.13
CA ASP A 133 18.17 -9.70 13.68
C ASP A 133 16.74 -9.70 13.15
N ALA A 134 16.52 -9.01 12.05
CA ALA A 134 15.26 -9.01 11.33
C ALA A 134 15.21 -10.16 10.32
N HIS A 135 14.24 -11.06 10.51
CA HIS A 135 13.89 -12.11 9.57
C HIS A 135 12.78 -11.61 8.65
N LEU A 136 13.09 -11.40 7.38
CA LEU A 136 12.14 -10.98 6.36
C LEU A 136 11.66 -12.20 5.57
N THR A 137 10.35 -12.37 5.45
CA THR A 137 9.73 -13.33 4.52
C THR A 137 9.12 -12.58 3.37
N LEU A 138 9.59 -12.84 2.16
CA LEU A 138 9.20 -12.17 0.93
C LEU A 138 8.50 -13.13 -0.02
N LEU A 139 7.57 -12.61 -0.81
CA LEU A 139 6.89 -13.30 -1.90
C LEU A 139 7.31 -12.64 -3.21
N PRO A 140 8.18 -13.25 -4.01
CA PRO A 140 8.53 -12.76 -5.33
C PRO A 140 7.36 -12.97 -6.30
N PRO A 141 7.24 -12.19 -7.39
CA PRO A 141 6.17 -12.32 -8.38
C PRO A 141 6.35 -13.53 -9.32
N GLY A 142 7.38 -14.33 -9.14
CA GLY A 142 7.71 -15.51 -9.95
C GLY A 142 8.95 -16.20 -9.43
N ASP A 143 9.52 -17.07 -10.25
CA ASP A 143 10.76 -17.78 -9.91
C ASP A 143 11.93 -16.79 -9.77
N LEU A 144 12.81 -17.06 -8.82
CA LEU A 144 14.00 -16.25 -8.59
C LEU A 144 15.11 -16.60 -9.60
N GLU A 145 15.80 -15.56 -10.05
CA GLU A 145 17.04 -15.73 -10.80
C GLU A 145 18.16 -16.32 -9.90
N PRO A 146 19.05 -17.15 -10.43
CA PRO A 146 20.24 -17.57 -9.70
C PRO A 146 21.09 -16.35 -9.26
N GLY A 147 21.54 -16.36 -8.02
CA GLY A 147 22.30 -15.23 -7.46
C GLY A 147 21.43 -14.07 -6.97
N THR A 148 20.14 -14.31 -6.74
CA THR A 148 19.28 -13.34 -6.07
C THR A 148 19.72 -13.13 -4.62
N HIS A 149 19.74 -11.87 -4.19
CA HIS A 149 20.08 -11.40 -2.84
C HIS A 149 19.04 -10.41 -2.33
N LEU A 150 19.04 -10.15 -1.02
CA LEU A 150 18.46 -8.93 -0.48
C LEU A 150 19.47 -7.80 -0.76
N VAL A 151 19.10 -6.85 -1.60
CA VAL A 151 19.96 -5.76 -2.05
C VAL A 151 19.63 -4.50 -1.25
N LEU A 152 20.65 -3.90 -0.67
CA LEU A 152 20.60 -2.63 0.02
C LEU A 152 21.01 -1.54 -0.95
N LEU A 153 20.15 -0.54 -1.16
CA LEU A 153 20.34 0.53 -2.13
C LEU A 153 20.31 1.88 -1.42
N ASP A 154 21.08 2.83 -1.90
CA ASP A 154 21.00 4.21 -1.45
C ASP A 154 19.78 4.97 -2.06
N ALA A 155 19.78 6.29 -1.88
CA ALA A 155 18.73 7.16 -2.42
C ALA A 155 18.76 7.27 -3.95
N ASP A 156 19.88 7.02 -4.59
CA ASP A 156 20.09 7.10 -6.04
C ASP A 156 20.04 5.74 -6.72
N ASP A 157 19.65 4.70 -5.97
CA ASP A 157 19.56 3.30 -6.40
C ASP A 157 20.94 2.64 -6.67
N GLU A 158 22.01 3.17 -6.09
CA GLU A 158 23.31 2.52 -6.09
C GLU A 158 23.35 1.40 -5.04
N VAL A 159 23.97 0.28 -5.38
CA VAL A 159 24.08 -0.88 -4.48
C VAL A 159 25.09 -0.57 -3.38
N LEU A 160 24.63 -0.59 -2.14
CA LEU A 160 25.46 -0.44 -0.95
C LEU A 160 25.99 -1.78 -0.46
N ASP A 161 25.12 -2.81 -0.44
CA ASP A 161 25.46 -4.15 0.01
C ASP A 161 24.46 -5.18 -0.51
N GLN A 162 24.80 -6.49 -0.36
CA GLN A 162 23.99 -7.63 -0.78
C GLN A 162 24.06 -8.74 0.26
N LEU A 163 22.90 -9.15 0.75
CA LEU A 163 22.78 -10.19 1.73
C LEU A 163 22.23 -11.47 1.11
N PRO A 164 22.73 -12.65 1.48
CA PRO A 164 22.24 -13.91 0.96
C PRO A 164 20.78 -14.12 1.35
N VAL A 165 20.04 -14.79 0.46
CA VAL A 165 18.66 -15.18 0.71
C VAL A 165 18.49 -16.68 0.54
N THR A 166 17.49 -17.25 1.21
CA THR A 166 17.10 -18.66 1.07
C THR A 166 15.71 -18.72 0.44
N ALA A 167 15.57 -19.49 -0.64
CA ALA A 167 14.29 -19.70 -1.30
C ALA A 167 13.69 -21.06 -0.90
N HIS A 168 12.43 -21.05 -0.49
CA HIS A 168 11.69 -22.27 -0.12
C HIS A 168 10.19 -22.05 -0.40
N ASP A 169 9.56 -23.01 -1.08
CA ASP A 169 8.10 -23.07 -1.34
C ASP A 169 7.51 -21.74 -1.88
N GLY A 170 8.19 -21.11 -2.83
CA GLY A 170 7.75 -19.84 -3.43
C GLY A 170 7.89 -18.62 -2.51
N ARG A 171 8.58 -18.78 -1.38
CA ARG A 171 8.96 -17.71 -0.45
C ARG A 171 10.47 -17.52 -0.47
N VAL A 172 10.86 -16.35 -0.05
CA VAL A 172 12.27 -15.95 0.11
C VAL A 172 12.46 -15.47 1.53
N GLU A 173 13.43 -16.02 2.20
CA GLU A 173 13.83 -15.61 3.54
C GLU A 173 15.15 -14.86 3.45
N ALA A 174 15.20 -13.69 4.10
CA ALA A 174 16.40 -12.89 4.25
C ALA A 174 16.61 -12.53 5.72
N LEU A 175 17.87 -12.52 6.14
CA LEU A 175 18.30 -12.08 7.47
C LEU A 175 19.01 -10.74 7.33
N LEU A 176 18.68 -9.79 8.22
CA LEU A 176 19.33 -8.48 8.28
C LEU A 176 19.57 -8.12 9.75
N GLY A 177 20.86 -8.08 10.14
CA GLY A 177 21.29 -7.63 11.46
C GLY A 177 21.90 -6.23 11.43
N VAL A 178 22.26 -5.73 12.62
CA VAL A 178 22.97 -4.45 12.76
C VAL A 178 24.34 -4.51 12.08
N ALA A 179 25.00 -5.67 12.10
CA ALA A 179 26.30 -5.88 11.46
C ALA A 179 26.25 -5.75 9.92
N ASP A 180 25.08 -5.94 9.33
CA ASP A 180 24.88 -5.86 7.88
C ASP A 180 24.52 -4.44 7.40
N LEU A 181 24.44 -3.49 8.33
CA LEU A 181 24.18 -2.10 7.96
C LEU A 181 25.40 -1.50 7.24
N PRO A 182 25.18 -0.77 6.12
CA PRO A 182 26.30 -0.19 5.37
C PRO A 182 27.12 0.76 6.23
N ALA A 183 28.41 0.49 6.36
CA ALA A 183 29.32 1.24 7.22
C ALA A 183 29.41 2.73 6.82
N GLY A 184 29.17 3.61 7.79
CA GLY A 184 29.24 5.07 7.56
C GLY A 184 28.09 5.64 6.73
N HIS A 185 27.08 4.84 6.38
CA HIS A 185 25.90 5.32 5.69
C HIS A 185 24.75 5.56 6.68
N PHE A 186 24.33 6.82 6.79
CA PHE A 186 23.19 7.22 7.62
C PHE A 186 22.08 7.74 6.73
N GLY A 187 20.83 7.51 7.13
CA GLY A 187 19.67 7.93 6.38
C GLY A 187 18.85 6.78 5.82
N VAL A 188 18.30 6.95 4.62
CA VAL A 188 17.38 5.98 4.02
C VAL A 188 18.14 5.00 3.14
N VAL A 189 18.04 3.71 3.50
CA VAL A 189 18.46 2.58 2.69
C VAL A 189 17.19 1.92 2.12
N ARG A 190 17.14 1.74 0.82
CA ARG A 190 16.04 1.05 0.13
C ARG A 190 16.33 -0.44 0.07
N LEU A 191 15.31 -1.25 0.36
CA LEU A 191 15.44 -2.70 0.30
C LEU A 191 14.80 -3.23 -0.99
N ALA A 192 15.52 -4.12 -1.64
CA ALA A 192 15.10 -4.76 -2.87
C ALA A 192 15.49 -6.24 -2.89
N LEU A 193 14.84 -7.03 -3.73
CA LEU A 193 15.16 -8.44 -3.95
C LEU A 193 15.67 -8.62 -5.38
N GLY A 194 16.85 -9.15 -5.60
CA GLY A 194 17.40 -9.36 -6.94
C GLY A 194 18.90 -9.49 -7.01
N THR A 195 19.47 -9.11 -8.13
CA THR A 195 20.91 -9.09 -8.41
C THR A 195 21.42 -7.64 -8.49
N GLU A 196 22.72 -7.42 -8.63
CA GLU A 196 23.29 -6.07 -8.85
C GLU A 196 22.71 -5.33 -10.06
N GLN A 197 22.26 -6.07 -11.05
CA GLN A 197 21.81 -5.51 -12.34
C GLN A 197 20.29 -5.39 -12.46
N SER A 198 19.55 -6.17 -11.67
CA SER A 198 18.10 -6.24 -11.75
C SER A 198 17.51 -6.58 -10.40
N TRP A 199 16.65 -5.71 -9.88
CA TRP A 199 16.00 -5.92 -8.60
C TRP A 199 14.54 -5.52 -8.59
N LEU A 200 13.80 -6.12 -7.67
CA LEU A 200 12.40 -5.86 -7.38
C LEU A 200 12.29 -5.07 -6.09
N ARG A 201 11.61 -3.96 -6.10
CA ARG A 201 11.25 -3.24 -4.86
C ARG A 201 10.40 -4.14 -3.98
N ILE A 202 10.59 -4.02 -2.66
CA ILE A 202 9.77 -4.75 -1.71
C ILE A 202 8.60 -3.88 -1.32
N ARG A 203 7.37 -4.39 -1.53
CA ARG A 203 6.12 -3.72 -1.18
C ARG A 203 5.39 -4.44 -0.06
N ARG A 204 4.51 -3.73 0.61
CA ARG A 204 3.57 -4.30 1.57
C ARG A 204 2.51 -5.14 0.84
N ARG A 205 2.29 -6.37 1.32
CA ARG A 205 1.28 -7.30 0.76
C ARG A 205 -0.14 -6.75 0.86
N ALA A 206 -0.52 -6.21 2.03
CA ALA A 206 -1.82 -5.56 2.23
C ALA A 206 -1.63 -4.04 2.24
N SER A 207 -1.91 -3.36 1.13
CA SER A 207 -1.72 -1.92 1.00
C SER A 207 -3.05 -1.18 0.91
N ASP A 208 -3.88 -1.36 1.90
CA ASP A 208 -5.16 -0.68 2.09
C ASP A 208 -5.02 0.71 2.75
N LEU A 209 -3.85 1.07 3.23
CA LEU A 209 -3.60 2.33 3.93
C LEU A 209 -2.89 3.34 3.03
N SER A 210 -3.41 4.57 2.97
CA SER A 210 -2.81 5.68 2.21
C SER A 210 -1.49 6.15 2.81
N ASP A 211 -1.35 6.03 4.12
CA ASP A 211 -0.17 6.46 4.87
C ASP A 211 0.29 5.34 5.82
N PRO A 212 0.87 4.24 5.27
CA PRO A 212 1.27 3.09 6.05
C PRO A 212 2.38 3.42 7.05
N HIS A 213 3.22 4.44 6.79
CA HIS A 213 4.33 4.79 7.68
C HIS A 213 3.85 5.35 9.03
N ARG A 214 2.64 5.92 9.09
CA ARG A 214 2.03 6.39 10.33
C ARG A 214 1.14 5.35 11.01
N ALA A 215 0.63 4.40 10.22
CA ALA A 215 -0.39 3.45 10.70
C ALA A 215 0.18 2.07 11.05
N VAL A 216 1.38 1.74 10.56
CA VAL A 216 2.01 0.42 10.75
C VAL A 216 3.35 0.60 11.43
N LEU A 217 3.45 0.08 12.65
CA LEU A 217 4.73 -0.04 13.34
C LEU A 217 5.47 -1.25 12.78
N LEU A 218 6.70 -1.04 12.34
CA LEU A 218 7.63 -2.07 11.93
C LEU A 218 8.74 -2.20 12.99
N PRO A 219 9.43 -3.34 13.06
CA PRO A 219 10.51 -3.56 14.00
C PRO A 219 11.63 -2.54 13.87
N GLU A 220 12.39 -2.38 14.94
CA GLU A 220 13.63 -1.60 15.01
C GLU A 220 14.80 -2.53 15.29
N LEU A 221 15.94 -2.30 14.66
CA LEU A 221 17.18 -3.03 14.91
C LEU A 221 17.97 -2.34 16.01
N HIS A 222 18.35 -3.10 17.02
CA HIS A 222 19.11 -2.65 18.17
C HIS A 222 20.48 -3.33 18.20
N ASP A 223 21.47 -2.67 18.75
CA ASP A 223 22.79 -3.27 18.94
C ASP A 223 22.71 -4.32 20.06
N PRO A 224 22.93 -5.61 19.77
CA PRO A 224 22.83 -6.66 20.78
C PRO A 224 23.85 -6.52 21.92
N GLY A 225 24.85 -5.65 21.79
CA GLY A 225 25.85 -5.35 22.84
C GLY A 225 25.51 -4.18 23.74
N ALA A 226 24.45 -3.41 23.45
CA ALA A 226 24.10 -2.22 24.24
C ALA A 226 23.51 -2.55 25.63
N ASP A 227 22.99 -3.75 25.81
CA ASP A 227 22.32 -4.19 27.05
C ASP A 227 23.28 -4.47 28.25
N ALA A 228 24.60 -4.37 28.06
CA ALA A 228 25.58 -4.87 29.01
C ALA A 228 26.21 -3.79 29.94
N GLY A 229 25.76 -2.55 29.90
CA GLY A 229 26.33 -1.44 30.69
C GLY A 229 25.38 -0.94 31.78
N ASP A 230 25.91 -0.75 33.02
CA ASP A 230 25.20 -0.22 34.18
C ASP A 230 24.73 1.26 34.03
N ASP A 231 25.13 1.92 32.94
CA ASP A 231 24.64 3.22 32.47
C ASP A 231 23.73 2.97 31.25
N ALA A 232 22.54 2.41 31.53
CA ALA A 232 21.48 2.23 30.54
C ALA A 232 20.95 3.58 30.02
N ASP A 233 21.82 4.32 29.33
CA ASP A 233 21.41 5.39 28.44
C ASP A 233 20.84 4.75 27.17
N GLU A 234 19.53 4.48 27.30
CA GLU A 234 18.59 4.25 26.24
C GLU A 234 19.04 3.23 25.17
N ASP A 235 18.29 2.16 25.13
CA ASP A 235 18.22 1.19 24.03
C ASP A 235 17.90 1.91 22.70
N VAL A 236 18.91 2.61 22.15
CA VAL A 236 18.77 3.45 20.95
C VAL A 236 18.82 2.55 19.73
N PRO A 237 17.74 2.48 18.95
CA PRO A 237 17.75 1.67 17.75
C PRO A 237 18.80 2.15 16.75
N ARG A 238 19.50 1.21 16.13
CA ARG A 238 20.48 1.48 15.06
C ARG A 238 19.80 1.71 13.71
N ALA A 239 18.67 1.06 13.49
CA ALA A 239 17.89 1.27 12.27
C ALA A 239 16.42 0.98 12.50
N ARG A 240 15.55 1.60 11.69
CA ARG A 240 14.10 1.47 11.73
C ARG A 240 13.55 1.08 10.38
N PHE A 241 12.83 -0.02 10.31
CA PHE A 241 12.04 -0.33 9.12
C PHE A 241 10.86 0.63 8.98
N ARG A 242 10.63 1.08 7.76
CA ARG A 242 9.53 2.00 7.44
C ARG A 242 8.98 1.73 6.04
N TRP A 243 7.78 2.21 5.81
CA TRP A 243 7.23 2.33 4.47
C TRP A 243 7.50 3.74 3.94
N ASN A 244 8.03 3.85 2.73
CA ASN A 244 8.10 5.15 2.07
C ASN A 244 6.72 5.57 1.52
N PRO A 245 6.55 6.80 0.98
CA PRO A 245 5.27 7.25 0.40
C PRO A 245 4.74 6.34 -0.71
N ASP A 246 5.60 5.61 -1.42
CA ASP A 246 5.20 4.69 -2.49
C ASP A 246 4.89 3.26 -2.00
N SER A 247 4.83 3.08 -0.67
CA SER A 247 4.61 1.79 0.00
C SER A 247 5.73 0.76 -0.25
N HIS A 248 6.95 1.21 -0.53
CA HIS A 248 8.12 0.36 -0.55
C HIS A 248 8.77 0.28 0.84
N LEU A 249 9.30 -0.90 1.16
CA LEU A 249 10.04 -1.11 2.39
C LEU A 249 11.40 -0.38 2.31
N VAL A 250 11.67 0.39 3.33
CA VAL A 250 12.95 1.08 3.51
C VAL A 250 13.45 0.89 4.94
N LEU A 251 14.75 1.00 5.12
CA LEU A 251 15.42 1.01 6.40
C LEU A 251 15.98 2.42 6.62
N ARG A 252 15.65 3.06 7.72
CA ARG A 252 16.29 4.29 8.15
C ARG A 252 17.42 3.95 9.12
N VAL A 253 18.65 4.07 8.67
CA VAL A 253 19.85 3.94 9.51
C VAL A 253 20.03 5.24 10.27
N LEU A 254 20.16 5.15 11.59
CA LEU A 254 20.23 6.29 12.49
C LEU A 254 21.67 6.67 12.77
N ASP A 255 21.96 7.96 12.72
CA ASP A 255 23.25 8.49 13.14
C ASP A 255 23.31 8.44 14.68
N PRO A 256 24.27 7.74 15.28
CA PRO A 256 24.42 7.69 16.73
C PRO A 256 24.65 9.06 17.34
N ASP A 257 25.14 10.04 16.59
CA ASP A 257 25.37 11.39 17.06
C ASP A 257 24.13 12.31 16.99
N GLU A 258 23.13 11.98 16.15
CA GLU A 258 21.84 12.72 16.10
C GLU A 258 21.06 12.64 17.42
N HIS A 259 21.23 11.58 18.20
CA HIS A 259 20.50 11.35 19.45
C HIS A 259 21.12 12.07 20.66
N ARG A 260 22.28 12.69 20.51
CA ARG A 260 22.93 13.52 21.55
C ARG A 260 22.46 14.97 21.57
N GLY A 261 21.40 15.31 20.81
CA GLY A 261 20.75 16.63 20.87
C GLY A 261 20.15 16.91 22.25
N PRO A 262 20.12 18.17 22.70
CA PRO A 262 19.58 18.49 24.03
C PRO A 262 18.13 18.00 24.15
N PRO A 263 17.72 17.44 25.31
CA PRO A 263 16.38 16.98 25.50
C PRO A 263 15.41 18.13 25.21
N ALA A 264 14.36 17.84 24.43
CA ALA A 264 13.33 18.82 24.08
C ALA A 264 12.82 19.46 25.38
N THR A 265 13.14 20.74 25.58
CA THR A 265 12.66 21.48 26.73
C THR A 265 11.14 21.56 26.64
N VAL A 266 10.45 20.75 27.40
CA VAL A 266 9.00 20.85 27.53
C VAL A 266 8.75 22.17 28.24
N THR A 267 8.37 23.20 27.49
CA THR A 267 7.90 24.47 28.06
C THR A 267 6.57 24.19 28.74
N PRO A 268 6.47 24.30 30.07
CA PRO A 268 5.19 24.08 30.73
C PRO A 268 4.22 25.15 30.25
N MET A 269 3.07 24.73 29.76
CA MET A 269 1.97 25.64 29.47
C MET A 269 1.58 26.36 30.75
N ALA A 270 1.87 27.66 30.81
CA ALA A 270 1.40 28.51 31.89
C ALA A 270 -0.13 28.48 31.93
N GLY A 271 -0.67 27.88 33.00
CA GLY A 271 -2.10 27.89 33.23
C GLY A 271 -2.62 29.32 33.31
N ARG A 272 -3.61 29.62 32.48
CA ARG A 272 -4.41 30.83 32.66
C ARG A 272 -5.29 30.65 33.87
N ALA A 273 -5.09 31.52 34.85
CA ALA A 273 -6.02 31.77 35.95
C ALA A 273 -7.27 32.48 35.46
#